data_6eeadc8881331e3f2da7464b145ad007
#
_entry.id   6eeadc8881331e3f2da7464b145ad007
#
_cell.length_a   1.000
_cell.length_b   1.000
_cell.length_c   1.000
_cell.angle_alpha   90.00
_cell.angle_beta   90.00
_cell.angle_gamma   90.00
#
_symmetry.space_group_name_H-M   'P 1'
#
loop_
_entity.id
_entity.type
_entity.pdbx_description
1 polymer ?
#
loop_
_entity_poly.entity_id
_entity_poly.type
_entity_poly.pdbx_seq_one_letter_code
_entity_poly.pdbx_strand_id
1 'polypeptide(L)'
;SRSAPFAYALQEADRAGRLRLHVRVDERSAAFLALGMAKLSRRPVPVFTTSGTAVANLYGAVLEASHASVPLIIISADRPPELRGTGANQTTDQVRVFGAAVRMFHELGAPETREGQNAVWRSVVSRMCAAAIGTGGRETGPVHLNVPFREPLVPDLVPEGPWPESLEGRDGGAPWVRVQPSKPQAAGVT
;
A
#
# COMPACT_ATOMS: atom_id res chain seq x y z
N SER A 1 15.97 -9.12 2.17
CA SER A 1 14.51 -9.17 2.36
C SER A 1 13.80 -8.61 1.15
N ARG A 2 12.65 -9.17 0.77
CA ARG A 2 11.83 -8.70 -0.37
C ARG A 2 11.33 -7.26 -0.18
N SER A 3 11.29 -6.79 1.06
CA SER A 3 10.93 -5.39 1.40
C SER A 3 12.06 -4.38 1.19
N ALA A 4 13.28 -4.80 0.88
CA ALA A 4 14.43 -3.90 0.82
C ALA A 4 14.23 -2.68 -0.09
N PRO A 5 13.69 -2.79 -1.34
CA PRO A 5 13.50 -1.63 -2.20
C PRO A 5 12.63 -0.53 -1.54
N PHE A 6 11.54 -0.93 -0.87
CA PHE A 6 10.70 0.01 -0.13
C PHE A 6 11.39 0.57 1.10
N ALA A 7 12.17 -0.24 1.83
CA ALA A 7 12.86 0.22 3.03
C ALA A 7 13.85 1.34 2.71
N TYR A 8 14.63 1.20 1.63
CA TYR A 8 15.52 2.24 1.15
C TYR A 8 14.75 3.51 0.73
N ALA A 9 13.69 3.37 -0.06
CA ALA A 9 12.89 4.49 -0.51
C ALA A 9 12.21 5.24 0.65
N LEU A 10 11.69 4.51 1.64
CA LEU A 10 11.06 5.10 2.83
C LEU A 10 12.08 5.80 3.72
N GLN A 11 13.28 5.22 3.90
CA GLN A 11 14.36 5.87 4.66
C GLN A 11 14.79 7.19 4.00
N GLU A 12 14.92 7.20 2.67
CA GLU A 12 15.27 8.41 1.93
C GLU A 12 14.16 9.47 2.03
N ALA A 13 12.90 9.07 1.94
CA ALA A 13 11.77 9.96 2.10
C ALA A 13 11.68 10.57 3.50
N ASP A 14 12.02 9.80 4.55
CA ASP A 14 12.11 10.29 5.93
C ASP A 14 13.25 11.29 6.11
N ARG A 15 14.45 10.98 5.58
CA ARG A 15 15.60 11.91 5.58
C ARG A 15 15.30 13.22 4.87
N ALA A 16 14.55 13.17 3.79
CA ALA A 16 14.11 14.34 3.05
C ALA A 16 12.91 15.08 3.69
N GLY A 17 12.45 14.66 4.86
CA GLY A 17 11.32 15.26 5.57
C GLY A 17 9.97 15.12 4.87
N ARG A 18 9.85 14.22 3.88
CA ARG A 18 8.60 14.00 3.14
C ARG A 18 7.58 13.14 3.89
N LEU A 19 8.06 12.34 4.83
CA LEU A 19 7.23 11.53 5.73
C LEU A 19 7.95 11.33 7.06
N ARG A 20 7.28 10.75 8.04
CA ARG A 20 7.88 10.28 9.29
C ARG A 20 7.82 8.76 9.34
N LEU A 21 8.97 8.10 9.32
CA LEU A 21 9.08 6.66 9.34
C LEU A 21 9.09 6.12 10.79
N HIS A 22 8.24 5.14 11.05
CA HIS A 22 8.19 4.40 12.30
C HIS A 22 8.59 2.95 12.07
N VAL A 23 9.78 2.55 12.52
CA VAL A 23 10.26 1.17 12.39
C VAL A 23 9.85 0.34 13.60
N ARG A 24 9.35 -0.86 13.38
CA ARG A 24 9.03 -1.86 14.39
C ARG A 24 9.59 -3.21 13.96
N VAL A 25 10.11 -3.98 14.92
CA VAL A 25 10.68 -5.30 14.65
C VAL A 25 9.58 -6.35 14.43
N ASP A 26 8.49 -6.23 15.19
CA ASP A 26 7.34 -7.14 15.12
C ASP A 26 6.23 -6.55 14.25
N GLU A 27 5.77 -7.31 13.24
CA GLU A 27 4.80 -6.84 12.25
C GLU A 27 3.43 -6.60 12.87
N ARG A 28 3.00 -7.43 13.82
CA ARG A 28 1.74 -7.24 14.53
C ARG A 28 1.74 -5.92 15.29
N SER A 29 2.83 -5.64 16.01
CA SER A 29 2.99 -4.38 16.72
C SER A 29 3.01 -3.18 15.79
N ALA A 30 3.65 -3.31 14.61
CA ALA A 30 3.63 -2.27 13.58
C ALA A 30 2.21 -1.98 13.08
N ALA A 31 1.44 -3.03 12.81
CA ALA A 31 0.08 -2.92 12.32
C ALA A 31 -0.87 -2.27 13.34
N PHE A 32 -0.79 -2.66 14.62
CA PHE A 32 -1.60 -2.04 15.68
C PHE A 32 -1.19 -0.60 15.98
N LEU A 33 0.11 -0.25 15.86
CA LEU A 33 0.54 1.14 15.92
C LEU A 33 -0.10 1.96 14.78
N ALA A 34 -0.01 1.46 13.54
CA ALA A 34 -0.61 2.12 12.38
C ALA A 34 -2.14 2.25 12.52
N LEU A 35 -2.81 1.22 13.04
CA LEU A 35 -4.23 1.25 13.38
C LEU A 35 -4.56 2.38 14.36
N GLY A 36 -3.80 2.48 15.45
CA GLY A 36 -3.98 3.54 16.46
C GLY A 36 -3.77 4.94 15.85
N MET A 37 -2.73 5.11 15.05
CA MET A 37 -2.47 6.37 14.34
C MET A 37 -3.60 6.74 13.38
N ALA A 38 -4.10 5.78 12.59
CA ALA A 38 -5.20 6.00 11.65
C ALA A 38 -6.51 6.33 12.37
N LYS A 39 -6.79 5.64 13.47
CA LYS A 39 -7.99 5.87 14.29
C LYS A 39 -8.02 7.27 14.92
N LEU A 40 -6.89 7.73 15.44
CA LEU A 40 -6.77 9.05 16.07
C LEU A 40 -6.76 10.18 15.04
N SER A 41 -5.98 10.02 13.96
CA SER A 41 -5.84 11.06 12.94
C SER A 41 -7.00 11.14 11.96
N ARG A 42 -7.80 10.08 11.84
CA ARG A 42 -8.81 9.86 10.80
C ARG A 42 -8.26 9.97 9.36
N ARG A 43 -6.97 9.70 9.21
CA ARG A 43 -6.26 9.73 7.93
C ARG A 43 -5.74 8.34 7.59
N PRO A 44 -5.65 7.99 6.31
CA PRO A 44 -5.04 6.73 5.91
C PRO A 44 -3.60 6.63 6.41
N VAL A 45 -3.28 5.55 7.11
CA VAL A 45 -1.92 5.27 7.59
C VAL A 45 -1.44 4.00 6.92
N PRO A 46 -0.31 4.05 6.17
CA PRO A 46 0.28 2.87 5.58
C PRO A 46 1.09 2.07 6.61
N VAL A 47 0.99 0.75 6.53
CA VAL A 47 1.92 -0.19 7.16
C VAL A 47 2.51 -1.08 6.09
N PHE A 48 3.83 -1.21 6.12
CA PHE A 48 4.59 -1.95 5.14
C PHE A 48 5.29 -3.15 5.76
N THR A 49 5.26 -4.32 5.11
CA THR A 49 5.91 -5.53 5.58
C THR A 49 6.57 -6.32 4.44
N THR A 50 7.44 -7.24 4.81
CA THR A 50 7.99 -8.22 3.88
C THR A 50 6.94 -9.29 3.55
N SER A 51 7.32 -10.29 2.80
CA SER A 51 6.44 -11.37 2.33
C SER A 51 6.32 -12.52 3.34
N GLY A 52 5.44 -13.45 3.04
CA GLY A 52 5.26 -14.69 3.80
C GLY A 52 4.44 -14.48 5.07
N THR A 53 4.82 -15.14 6.17
CA THR A 53 4.11 -15.08 7.46
C THR A 53 4.07 -13.68 8.08
N ALA A 54 4.97 -12.78 7.68
CA ALA A 54 4.94 -11.38 8.07
C ALA A 54 3.59 -10.72 7.73
N VAL A 55 3.02 -11.05 6.57
CA VAL A 55 1.70 -10.54 6.14
C VAL A 55 0.58 -11.08 7.02
N ALA A 56 0.65 -12.37 7.41
CA ALA A 56 -0.34 -13.00 8.28
C ALA A 56 -0.41 -12.33 9.66
N ASN A 57 0.72 -11.82 10.18
CA ASN A 57 0.77 -11.11 11.46
C ASN A 57 -0.01 -9.79 11.48
N LEU A 58 -0.37 -9.24 10.31
CA LEU A 58 -1.17 -8.01 10.20
C LEU A 58 -2.68 -8.28 10.34
N TYR A 59 -3.12 -9.55 10.26
CA TYR A 59 -4.55 -9.90 10.12
C TYR A 59 -5.42 -9.38 11.26
N GLY A 60 -4.94 -9.46 12.50
CA GLY A 60 -5.68 -8.94 13.66
C GLY A 60 -5.98 -7.45 13.56
N ALA A 61 -4.98 -6.64 13.20
CA ALA A 61 -5.17 -5.20 13.02
C ALA A 61 -6.05 -4.88 11.81
N VAL A 62 -6.01 -5.69 10.75
CA VAL A 62 -6.89 -5.54 9.57
C VAL A 62 -8.34 -5.80 9.94
N LEU A 63 -8.64 -6.83 10.74
CA LEU A 63 -9.99 -7.10 11.23
C LEU A 63 -10.50 -5.96 12.10
N GLU A 64 -9.70 -5.49 13.05
CA GLU A 64 -10.06 -4.33 13.89
C GLU A 64 -10.31 -3.07 13.04
N ALA A 65 -9.46 -2.80 12.05
CA ALA A 65 -9.66 -1.69 11.13
C ALA A 65 -10.95 -1.83 10.31
N SER A 66 -11.27 -3.05 9.88
CA SER A 66 -12.48 -3.34 9.13
C SER A 66 -13.75 -3.09 9.94
N HIS A 67 -13.81 -3.63 11.16
CA HIS A 67 -14.98 -3.49 12.05
C HIS A 67 -15.13 -2.08 12.63
N ALA A 68 -14.01 -1.40 12.88
CA ALA A 68 -14.02 -0.03 13.41
C ALA A 68 -14.04 1.06 12.33
N SER A 69 -14.16 0.70 11.05
CA SER A 69 -14.13 1.64 9.91
C SER A 69 -12.92 2.58 9.95
N VAL A 70 -11.73 2.01 10.17
CA VAL A 70 -10.46 2.76 10.25
C VAL A 70 -9.69 2.66 8.93
N PRO A 71 -9.24 3.78 8.33
CA PRO A 71 -8.52 3.77 7.05
C PRO A 71 -7.08 3.29 7.24
N LEU A 72 -6.83 2.00 7.04
CA LEU A 72 -5.51 1.39 7.12
C LEU A 72 -5.07 0.93 5.73
N ILE A 73 -3.84 1.26 5.32
CA ILE A 73 -3.29 0.82 4.04
C ILE A 73 -2.23 -0.23 4.29
N ILE A 74 -2.54 -1.48 3.98
CA ILE A 74 -1.57 -2.58 4.04
C ILE A 74 -0.78 -2.62 2.73
N ILE A 75 0.54 -2.59 2.83
CA ILE A 75 1.45 -2.77 1.70
C ILE A 75 2.34 -3.96 2.00
N SER A 76 2.16 -5.05 1.29
CA SER A 76 2.96 -6.26 1.43
C SER A 76 3.92 -6.42 0.26
N ALA A 77 5.22 -6.60 0.54
CA ALA A 77 6.14 -7.06 -0.48
C ALA A 77 5.88 -8.52 -0.82
N ASP A 78 6.07 -8.92 -2.08
CA ASP A 78 5.85 -10.29 -2.53
C ASP A 78 6.93 -10.75 -3.51
N ARG A 79 6.99 -12.06 -3.75
CA ARG A 79 7.71 -12.64 -4.86
C ARG A 79 7.00 -12.33 -6.16
N PRO A 80 7.75 -12.16 -7.25
CA PRO A 80 7.13 -11.99 -8.56
C PRO A 80 6.44 -13.30 -8.99
N PRO A 81 5.50 -13.24 -9.94
CA PRO A 81 4.69 -14.38 -10.34
C PRO A 81 5.49 -15.63 -10.71
N GLU A 82 6.65 -15.47 -11.34
CA GLU A 82 7.54 -16.56 -11.75
C GLU A 82 8.16 -17.37 -10.59
N LEU A 83 8.13 -16.84 -9.38
CA LEU A 83 8.62 -17.54 -8.18
C LEU A 83 7.49 -18.13 -7.32
N ARG A 84 6.24 -17.98 -7.72
CA ARG A 84 5.10 -18.57 -7.00
C ARG A 84 5.01 -20.07 -7.29
N GLY A 85 4.74 -20.85 -6.25
CA GLY A 85 4.64 -22.31 -6.36
C GLY A 85 5.97 -23.05 -6.60
N THR A 86 7.11 -22.35 -6.53
CA THR A 86 8.44 -22.95 -6.76
C THR A 86 9.14 -23.41 -5.48
N GLY A 87 8.52 -23.27 -4.32
CA GLY A 87 9.17 -23.55 -3.02
C GLY A 87 10.16 -22.46 -2.59
N ALA A 88 10.10 -21.25 -3.18
CA ALA A 88 10.96 -20.14 -2.79
C ALA A 88 10.75 -19.77 -1.30
N ASN A 89 11.85 -19.44 -0.62
CA ASN A 89 11.85 -19.10 0.80
C ASN A 89 10.88 -17.96 1.12
N GLN A 90 10.23 -18.05 2.28
CA GLN A 90 9.36 -17.01 2.83
C GLN A 90 8.29 -16.57 1.82
N THR A 91 7.68 -17.54 1.15
CA THR A 91 6.63 -17.36 0.15
C THR A 91 5.34 -17.99 0.66
N THR A 92 4.25 -17.26 0.54
CA THR A 92 2.89 -17.75 0.74
C THR A 92 1.99 -17.14 -0.32
N ASP A 93 0.79 -17.66 -0.50
CA ASP A 93 -0.21 -16.99 -1.35
C ASP A 93 -0.72 -15.74 -0.62
N GLN A 94 -0.33 -14.58 -1.14
CA GLN A 94 -0.71 -13.26 -0.62
C GLN A 94 -1.88 -12.65 -1.38
N VAL A 95 -2.28 -13.29 -2.49
CA VAL A 95 -3.39 -12.79 -3.31
C VAL A 95 -4.68 -12.86 -2.50
N ARG A 96 -5.24 -11.67 -2.20
CA ARG A 96 -6.46 -11.55 -1.39
C ARG A 96 -6.40 -12.22 -0.02
N VAL A 97 -5.24 -12.34 0.59
CA VAL A 97 -5.02 -13.02 1.88
C VAL A 97 -5.94 -12.50 3.00
N PHE A 98 -6.36 -11.25 2.95
CA PHE A 98 -7.28 -10.65 3.92
C PHE A 98 -8.77 -10.80 3.53
N GLY A 99 -9.08 -11.44 2.40
CA GLY A 99 -10.44 -11.75 1.97
C GLY A 99 -11.38 -10.53 1.98
N ALA A 100 -12.53 -10.70 2.60
CA ALA A 100 -13.56 -9.67 2.72
C ALA A 100 -13.27 -8.60 3.80
N ALA A 101 -12.20 -8.76 4.57
CA ALA A 101 -11.84 -7.78 5.61
C ALA A 101 -11.33 -6.46 5.03
N VAL A 102 -10.90 -6.44 3.77
CA VAL A 102 -10.41 -5.22 3.11
C VAL A 102 -11.42 -4.65 2.12
N ARG A 103 -11.50 -3.32 2.05
CA ARG A 103 -12.41 -2.61 1.13
C ARG A 103 -11.94 -2.67 -0.33
N MET A 104 -10.65 -2.86 -0.52
CA MET A 104 -10.03 -3.01 -1.83
C MET A 104 -8.75 -3.84 -1.72
N PHE A 105 -8.56 -4.74 -2.65
CA PHE A 105 -7.29 -5.42 -2.91
C PHE A 105 -6.78 -5.03 -4.29
N HIS A 106 -5.48 -4.78 -4.41
CA HIS A 106 -4.81 -4.60 -5.69
C HIS A 106 -3.46 -5.29 -5.66
N GLU A 107 -3.17 -6.05 -6.72
CA GLU A 107 -1.83 -6.56 -6.98
C GLU A 107 -1.16 -5.67 -8.01
N LEU A 108 -0.06 -5.06 -7.63
CA LEU A 108 0.75 -4.25 -8.53
C LEU A 108 1.61 -5.19 -9.41
N GLY A 109 1.82 -4.85 -10.67
CA GLY A 109 2.84 -5.50 -11.47
C GLY A 109 4.24 -5.28 -10.89
N ALA A 110 5.14 -6.25 -11.07
CA ALA A 110 6.53 -6.04 -10.67
C ALA A 110 7.10 -4.81 -11.41
N PRO A 111 7.83 -3.92 -10.71
CA PRO A 111 8.42 -2.74 -11.31
C PRO A 111 9.36 -3.09 -12.48
N GLU A 112 9.26 -2.33 -13.54
CA GLU A 112 10.08 -2.44 -14.75
C GLU A 112 10.54 -1.04 -15.15
N THR A 113 11.72 -0.93 -15.80
CA THR A 113 12.25 0.35 -16.30
C THR A 113 11.59 0.68 -17.63
N ARG A 114 10.40 1.28 -17.61
CA ARG A 114 9.66 1.72 -18.80
C ARG A 114 8.77 2.91 -18.51
N GLU A 115 8.44 3.67 -19.54
CA GLU A 115 7.51 4.81 -19.46
C GLU A 115 6.09 4.41 -19.04
N GLY A 116 5.40 5.33 -18.40
CA GLY A 116 4.00 5.19 -17.97
C GLY A 116 3.80 4.49 -16.63
N GLN A 117 4.84 3.92 -16.02
CA GLN A 117 4.72 3.22 -14.73
C GLN A 117 4.40 4.15 -13.57
N ASN A 118 5.02 5.33 -13.53
CA ASN A 118 4.74 6.30 -12.48
C ASN A 118 3.27 6.70 -12.44
N ALA A 119 2.66 6.95 -13.61
CA ALA A 119 1.24 7.27 -13.71
C ALA A 119 0.36 6.14 -13.19
N VAL A 120 0.67 4.89 -13.54
CA VAL A 120 -0.05 3.69 -13.07
C VAL A 120 0.04 3.57 -11.55
N TRP A 121 1.25 3.60 -10.97
CA TRP A 121 1.46 3.46 -9.53
C TRP A 121 0.74 4.56 -8.75
N ARG A 122 0.86 5.80 -9.16
CA ARG A 122 0.19 6.93 -8.52
C ARG A 122 -1.33 6.85 -8.65
N SER A 123 -1.85 6.39 -9.79
CA SER A 123 -3.28 6.15 -9.99
C SER A 123 -3.80 5.03 -9.06
N VAL A 124 -3.04 3.93 -8.95
CA VAL A 124 -3.37 2.84 -8.01
C VAL A 124 -3.41 3.35 -6.57
N VAL A 125 -2.35 4.04 -6.12
CA VAL A 125 -2.27 4.59 -4.76
C VAL A 125 -3.42 5.57 -4.50
N SER A 126 -3.75 6.43 -5.45
CA SER A 126 -4.89 7.36 -5.32
C SER A 126 -6.22 6.63 -5.12
N ARG A 127 -6.46 5.54 -5.87
CA ARG A 127 -7.66 4.69 -5.72
C ARG A 127 -7.68 3.96 -4.39
N MET A 128 -6.51 3.45 -3.95
CA MET A 128 -6.38 2.78 -2.65
C MET A 128 -6.71 3.75 -1.51
N CYS A 129 -6.17 4.96 -1.54
CA CYS A 129 -6.49 6.00 -0.56
C CYS A 129 -8.00 6.34 -0.57
N ALA A 130 -8.59 6.52 -1.76
CA ALA A 130 -10.01 6.80 -1.91
C ALA A 130 -10.88 5.67 -1.34
N ALA A 131 -10.50 4.41 -1.59
CA ALA A 131 -11.20 3.26 -1.02
C ALA A 131 -11.05 3.18 0.51
N ALA A 132 -9.85 3.46 1.03
CA ALA A 132 -9.61 3.44 2.46
C ALA A 132 -10.44 4.47 3.23
N ILE A 133 -10.60 5.68 2.68
CA ILE A 133 -11.43 6.74 3.30
C ILE A 133 -12.92 6.64 2.99
N GLY A 134 -13.34 5.67 2.19
CA GLY A 134 -14.76 5.42 1.94
C GLY A 134 -15.41 6.43 1.01
N THR A 135 -14.73 6.91 -0.02
CA THR A 135 -15.31 7.86 -0.98
C THR A 135 -16.41 7.22 -1.83
N GLY A 136 -17.36 8.04 -2.30
CA GLY A 136 -18.46 7.58 -3.16
C GLY A 136 -19.54 6.77 -2.42
N GLY A 137 -19.75 7.02 -1.12
CA GLY A 137 -20.76 6.34 -0.32
C GLY A 137 -20.35 4.94 0.17
N ARG A 138 -19.09 4.57 0.02
CA ARG A 138 -18.55 3.31 0.55
C ARG A 138 -18.11 3.49 2.00
N GLU A 139 -18.07 2.38 2.73
CA GLU A 139 -17.55 2.39 4.09
C GLU A 139 -16.03 2.59 4.11
N THR A 140 -15.56 3.42 5.05
CA THR A 140 -14.14 3.53 5.41
C THR A 140 -13.62 2.18 5.89
N GLY A 141 -12.35 1.89 5.66
CA GLY A 141 -11.75 0.66 6.18
C GLY A 141 -10.39 0.34 5.57
N PRO A 142 -9.83 -0.82 5.91
CA PRO A 142 -8.52 -1.22 5.43
C PRO A 142 -8.53 -1.56 3.94
N VAL A 143 -7.38 -1.37 3.30
CA VAL A 143 -7.11 -1.77 1.91
C VAL A 143 -5.78 -2.50 1.84
N HIS A 144 -5.60 -3.37 0.85
CA HIS A 144 -4.39 -4.16 0.68
C HIS A 144 -3.78 -3.98 -0.71
N LEU A 145 -2.53 -3.54 -0.76
CA LEU A 145 -1.68 -3.44 -1.94
C LEU A 145 -0.59 -4.49 -1.85
N ASN A 146 -0.60 -5.48 -2.74
CA ASN A 146 0.47 -6.48 -2.86
C ASN A 146 1.47 -6.05 -3.92
N VAL A 147 2.76 -6.00 -3.56
CA VAL A 147 3.80 -5.42 -4.43
C VAL A 147 4.91 -6.44 -4.65
N PRO A 148 4.93 -7.13 -5.77
CA PRO A 148 5.99 -8.05 -6.11
C PRO A 148 7.25 -7.29 -6.54
N PHE A 149 8.42 -7.80 -6.10
CA PHE A 149 9.72 -7.29 -6.48
C PHE A 149 10.59 -8.40 -7.06
N ARG A 150 11.32 -8.11 -8.14
CA ARG A 150 12.37 -8.94 -8.70
C ARG A 150 13.73 -8.60 -8.08
N GLU A 151 14.68 -9.51 -8.19
CA GLU A 151 16.08 -9.22 -7.92
C GLU A 151 16.66 -8.31 -9.05
N PRO A 152 17.63 -7.43 -8.75
CA PRO A 152 18.22 -7.19 -7.44
C PRO A 152 17.31 -6.40 -6.49
N LEU A 153 17.40 -6.68 -5.18
CA LEU A 153 16.55 -5.99 -4.16
C LEU A 153 17.27 -4.82 -3.49
N VAL A 154 18.57 -4.76 -3.64
CA VAL A 154 19.40 -3.67 -3.13
C VAL A 154 19.70 -2.76 -4.31
N PRO A 155 19.52 -1.43 -4.18
CA PRO A 155 19.86 -0.52 -5.27
C PRO A 155 21.36 -0.59 -5.55
N ASP A 156 21.71 -0.60 -6.83
CA ASP A 156 23.09 -0.47 -7.25
C ASP A 156 23.63 0.93 -6.88
N LEU A 157 24.91 0.99 -6.48
CA LEU A 157 25.55 2.25 -6.15
C LEU A 157 25.71 3.18 -7.36
N VAL A 158 25.63 2.61 -8.56
CA VAL A 158 25.66 3.35 -9.83
C VAL A 158 24.42 2.94 -10.63
N PRO A 159 23.42 3.82 -10.75
CA PRO A 159 22.23 3.54 -11.57
C PRO A 159 22.62 3.30 -13.04
N GLU A 160 22.00 2.31 -13.67
CA GLU A 160 22.09 2.08 -15.11
C GLU A 160 21.32 3.16 -15.88
N GLY A 161 21.82 4.40 -15.88
CA GLY A 161 21.21 5.52 -16.61
C GLY A 161 20.02 6.18 -15.89
N PRO A 162 19.45 7.22 -16.48
CA PRO A 162 18.30 7.93 -15.91
C PRO A 162 17.03 7.09 -16.06
N TRP A 163 16.12 7.23 -15.09
CA TRP A 163 14.78 6.67 -15.20
C TRP A 163 14.07 7.23 -16.46
N PRO A 164 13.35 6.41 -17.24
CA PRO A 164 12.83 6.81 -18.55
C PRO A 164 11.70 7.86 -18.50
N GLU A 165 11.19 8.17 -17.33
CA GLU A 165 10.15 9.19 -17.11
C GLU A 165 10.39 9.96 -15.82
N SER A 166 9.75 11.11 -15.67
CA SER A 166 9.75 11.85 -14.41
C SER A 166 9.02 11.07 -13.32
N LEU A 167 9.65 10.95 -12.16
CA LEU A 167 9.01 10.38 -10.96
C LEU A 167 8.22 11.43 -10.16
N GLU A 168 8.20 12.67 -10.61
CA GLU A 168 7.45 13.75 -9.99
C GLU A 168 5.93 13.48 -10.03
N GLY A 169 5.23 14.03 -9.05
CA GLY A 169 3.77 14.03 -9.03
C GLY A 169 3.19 15.01 -10.04
N ARG A 170 1.86 15.09 -10.06
CA ARG A 170 1.17 16.17 -10.79
C ARG A 170 1.38 17.50 -10.10
N ASP A 171 1.31 18.58 -10.85
CA ASP A 171 1.47 19.94 -10.36
C ASP A 171 0.55 20.24 -9.17
N GLY A 172 1.11 20.92 -8.17
CA GLY A 172 0.40 21.22 -6.93
C GLY A 172 -0.01 20.02 -6.09
N GLY A 173 0.58 18.84 -6.31
CA GLY A 173 0.25 17.60 -5.57
C GLY A 173 -1.12 17.03 -5.94
N ALA A 174 -1.68 17.38 -7.09
CA ALA A 174 -3.00 16.94 -7.51
C ALA A 174 -3.08 15.40 -7.60
N PRO A 175 -4.16 14.76 -7.11
CA PRO A 175 -4.31 13.31 -7.18
C PRO A 175 -4.51 12.86 -8.64
N TRP A 176 -4.01 11.68 -8.98
CA TRP A 176 -4.20 11.07 -10.31
C TRP A 176 -5.64 10.62 -10.55
N VAL A 177 -6.36 10.32 -9.49
CA VAL A 177 -7.78 9.98 -9.53
C VAL A 177 -8.50 10.85 -8.51
N ARG A 178 -9.52 11.57 -8.95
CA ARG A 178 -10.45 12.28 -8.09
C ARG A 178 -11.74 11.48 -8.00
N VAL A 179 -12.15 11.15 -6.78
CA VAL A 179 -13.48 10.58 -6.53
C VAL A 179 -14.37 11.72 -6.03
N GLN A 180 -15.43 11.99 -6.77
CA GLN A 180 -16.40 12.99 -6.33
C GLN A 180 -17.28 12.37 -5.23
N PRO A 181 -17.61 13.13 -4.17
CA PRO A 181 -18.60 12.68 -3.22
C PRO A 181 -19.94 12.47 -3.96
N SER A 182 -20.63 11.37 -3.67
CA SER A 182 -21.99 11.16 -4.15
C SER A 182 -22.84 12.32 -3.63
N LYS A 183 -23.61 12.97 -4.52
CA LYS A 183 -24.63 13.92 -4.07
C LYS A 183 -25.57 13.17 -3.14
N PRO A 184 -25.96 13.73 -1.98
CA PRO A 184 -26.99 13.14 -1.15
C PRO A 184 -28.24 12.98 -2.03
N GLN A 185 -28.69 11.75 -2.22
CA GLN A 185 -29.97 11.49 -2.83
C GLN A 185 -30.98 12.03 -1.83
N ALA A 186 -31.71 13.08 -2.20
CA ALA A 186 -32.82 13.58 -1.39
C ALA A 186 -33.72 12.38 -1.10
N ALA A 187 -33.85 12.00 0.18
CA ALA A 187 -34.76 10.98 0.58
C ALA A 187 -36.17 11.51 0.20
N GLY A 188 -36.73 10.96 -0.86
CA GLY A 188 -38.13 11.17 -1.17
C GLY A 188 -38.96 10.62 -0.01
N VAL A 189 -39.48 11.50 0.82
CA VAL A 189 -40.50 11.14 1.81
C VAL A 189 -41.76 10.85 0.99
N THR A 190 -42.10 9.60 0.85
CA THR A 190 -43.41 9.13 0.43
C THR A 190 -44.26 8.88 1.67
#